data_3f57b5359d3cfbc1be7fedf793eda51f
#
_entry.id   3f57b5359d3cfbc1be7fedf793eda51f
#
_cell.length_a   1.000
_cell.length_b   1.000
_cell.length_c   1.000
_cell.angle_alpha   90.00
_cell.angle_beta   90.00
_cell.angle_gamma   90.00
#
_symmetry.space_group_name_H-M   'P 1'
#
loop_
_entity.id
_entity.type
_entity.pdbx_description
1 polymer ?
#
loop_
_entity_poly.entity_id
_entity_poly.type
_entity_poly.pdbx_seq_one_letter_code
_entity_poly.pdbx_strand_id
1 'polypeptide(L)'
;SLGFAAVLVAVQIVIETRARAKLRRIKYVKTNKWVECEQFADPQSFHLFLSHAWPAAQDRMRIVKARFAEACPSMRVFLDVDTLKSGRGTAEVDKSECILVFCTSQYFAKKVRTRE
;
A
#
# COMPACT_ATOMS: atom_id res chain seq x y z
N SER A 1 30.15 -28.26 0.68
CA SER A 1 29.34 -28.57 -0.50
C SER A 1 28.62 -27.35 -1.03
N LEU A 2 28.33 -27.33 -2.30
CA LEU A 2 27.62 -26.23 -2.95
C LEU A 2 26.23 -26.02 -2.37
N GLY A 3 25.55 -27.11 -1.93
CA GLY A 3 24.24 -26.99 -1.30
C GLY A 3 24.26 -26.27 0.04
N PHE A 4 25.28 -26.51 0.85
CA PHE A 4 25.44 -25.85 2.15
C PHE A 4 25.72 -24.34 1.96
N ALA A 5 26.58 -23.98 1.02
CA ALA A 5 26.86 -22.59 0.71
C ALA A 5 25.62 -21.83 0.20
N ALA A 6 24.79 -22.47 -0.64
CA ALA A 6 23.54 -21.90 -1.13
C ALA A 6 22.55 -21.64 0.01
N VAL A 7 22.44 -22.54 0.98
CA VAL A 7 21.58 -22.37 2.17
C VAL A 7 22.05 -21.19 3.02
N LEU A 8 23.36 -21.05 3.26
CA LEU A 8 23.91 -19.92 4.01
C LEU A 8 23.61 -18.59 3.34
N VAL A 9 23.78 -18.48 2.03
CA VAL A 9 23.48 -17.27 1.28
C VAL A 9 21.98 -16.95 1.38
N ALA A 10 21.10 -17.93 1.23
CA ALA A 10 19.66 -17.72 1.35
C ALA A 10 19.27 -17.23 2.74
N VAL A 11 19.82 -17.79 3.80
CA VAL A 11 19.60 -17.34 5.19
C VAL A 11 20.08 -15.91 5.37
N GLN A 12 21.24 -15.55 4.84
CA GLN A 12 21.79 -14.19 4.94
C GLN A 12 20.87 -13.19 4.24
N ILE A 13 20.35 -13.49 3.04
CA ILE A 13 19.43 -12.63 2.32
C ILE A 13 18.15 -12.41 3.13
N VAL A 14 17.59 -13.45 3.75
CA VAL A 14 16.39 -13.34 4.58
C VAL A 14 16.64 -12.45 5.79
N ILE A 15 17.75 -12.62 6.47
CA ILE A 15 18.14 -11.79 7.65
C ILE A 15 18.27 -10.33 7.24
N GLU A 16 18.99 -10.04 6.17
CA GLU A 16 19.18 -8.67 5.69
C GLU A 16 17.86 -8.02 5.25
N THR A 17 17.02 -8.76 4.56
CA THR A 17 15.71 -8.27 4.10
C THR A 17 14.82 -7.92 5.29
N ARG A 18 14.79 -8.77 6.33
CA ARG A 18 14.03 -8.50 7.55
C ARG A 18 14.57 -7.30 8.33
N ALA A 19 15.88 -7.16 8.41
CA ALA A 19 16.51 -6.02 9.07
C ALA A 19 16.19 -4.72 8.34
N ARG A 20 16.23 -4.70 7.02
CA ARG A 20 15.88 -3.53 6.21
C ARG A 20 14.39 -3.17 6.36
N ALA A 21 13.51 -4.15 6.40
CA ALA A 21 12.09 -3.93 6.62
C ALA A 21 11.83 -3.27 7.99
N LYS A 22 12.52 -3.71 9.03
CA LYS A 22 12.43 -3.09 10.37
C LYS A 22 12.91 -1.64 10.37
N LEU A 23 13.96 -1.31 9.60
CA LEU A 23 14.48 0.05 9.51
C LEU A 23 13.51 1.03 8.82
N ARG A 24 12.64 0.52 7.96
CA ARG A 24 11.65 1.33 7.24
C ARG A 24 10.34 1.50 8.02
N ARG A 25 10.15 0.72 9.06
CA ARG A 25 8.95 0.78 9.88
C ARG A 25 8.99 2.01 10.78
N ILE A 26 7.87 2.74 10.85
CA ILE A 26 7.79 3.96 11.64
C ILE A 26 7.55 3.67 13.12
N LYS A 27 8.10 4.53 13.96
CA LYS A 27 7.99 4.46 15.43
C LYS A 27 7.55 5.81 15.98
N TYR A 28 6.86 5.75 17.12
CA TYR A 28 6.61 6.96 17.90
C TYR A 28 7.91 7.45 18.53
N VAL A 29 8.21 8.74 18.37
CA VAL A 29 9.44 9.35 18.89
C VAL A 29 9.51 9.28 20.41
N LYS A 30 8.38 9.56 21.09
CA LYS A 30 8.34 9.61 22.56
C LYS A 30 8.42 8.25 23.23
N THR A 31 7.79 7.23 22.65
CA THR A 31 7.67 5.91 23.32
C THR A 31 8.58 4.85 22.70
N ASN A 32 9.16 5.15 21.53
CA ASN A 32 9.95 4.20 20.74
C ASN A 32 9.19 2.91 20.38
N LYS A 33 7.87 2.96 20.41
CA LYS A 33 7.00 1.84 20.02
C LYS A 33 6.67 1.93 18.54
N TRP A 34 6.42 0.79 17.93
CA TRP A 34 5.97 0.73 16.54
C TRP A 34 4.62 1.42 16.39
N VAL A 35 4.48 2.22 15.32
CA VAL A 35 3.18 2.79 14.95
C VAL A 35 2.34 1.68 14.34
N GLU A 36 1.15 1.48 14.91
CA GLU A 36 0.19 0.51 14.41
C GLU A 36 -1.16 1.18 14.21
N CYS A 37 -1.85 0.77 13.15
CA CYS A 37 -3.19 1.24 12.89
C CYS A 37 -4.21 0.45 13.70
N GLU A 38 -5.28 1.12 14.10
CA GLU A 38 -6.39 0.48 14.79
C GLU A 38 -7.01 -0.60 13.88
N GLN A 39 -7.31 -1.75 14.47
CA GLN A 39 -7.96 -2.82 13.72
C GLN A 39 -9.44 -2.56 13.58
N PHE A 40 -9.98 -2.87 12.40
CA PHE A 40 -11.40 -2.75 12.16
C PHE A 40 -12.15 -3.99 12.62
N ALA A 41 -13.37 -3.77 13.13
CA ALA A 41 -14.32 -4.85 13.39
C ALA A 41 -14.80 -5.49 12.07
N ASP A 42 -14.97 -4.68 11.02
CA ASP A 42 -15.33 -5.16 9.69
C ASP A 42 -14.04 -5.49 8.88
N PRO A 43 -13.85 -6.76 8.45
CA PRO A 43 -12.68 -7.15 7.67
C PRO A 43 -12.64 -6.53 6.26
N GLN A 44 -13.72 -5.90 5.80
CA GLN A 44 -13.77 -5.24 4.50
C GLN A 44 -13.44 -3.75 4.55
N SER A 45 -13.19 -3.19 5.74
CA SER A 45 -12.80 -1.79 5.88
C SER A 45 -11.29 -1.58 5.65
N PHE A 46 -10.95 -0.39 5.16
CA PHE A 46 -9.58 0.01 4.85
C PHE A 46 -9.21 1.30 5.56
N HIS A 47 -7.93 1.44 5.91
CA HIS A 47 -7.41 2.69 6.46
C HIS A 47 -7.19 3.73 5.37
N LEU A 48 -6.76 3.29 4.19
CA LEU A 48 -6.36 4.17 3.11
C LEU A 48 -6.82 3.61 1.77
N PHE A 49 -7.43 4.47 0.96
CA PHE A 49 -7.75 4.20 -0.42
C PHE A 49 -6.79 5.00 -1.31
N LEU A 50 -6.09 4.32 -2.22
CA LEU A 50 -5.19 4.95 -3.17
C LEU A 50 -5.92 5.18 -4.49
N SER A 51 -6.19 6.45 -4.79
CA SER A 51 -6.90 6.86 -6.00
C SER A 51 -5.92 7.45 -7.02
N HIS A 52 -6.01 6.99 -8.25
CA HIS A 52 -5.12 7.43 -9.33
C HIS A 52 -5.79 7.29 -10.69
N ALA A 53 -5.24 7.96 -11.70
CA ALA A 53 -5.67 7.78 -13.08
C ALA A 53 -4.98 6.54 -13.68
N TRP A 54 -5.77 5.58 -14.07
CA TRP A 54 -5.30 4.36 -14.72
C TRP A 54 -5.13 4.61 -16.23
N PRO A 55 -4.11 4.05 -16.91
CA PRO A 55 -3.04 3.18 -16.40
C PRO A 55 -1.76 3.90 -16.00
N ALA A 56 -1.65 5.22 -16.21
CA ALA A 56 -0.39 5.96 -16.17
C ALA A 56 0.33 5.92 -14.82
N ALA A 57 -0.42 5.88 -13.72
CA ALA A 57 0.15 5.95 -12.38
C ALA A 57 0.14 4.61 -11.62
N GLN A 58 -0.32 3.53 -12.24
CA GLN A 58 -0.54 2.27 -11.55
C GLN A 58 0.72 1.68 -10.96
N ASP A 59 1.82 1.66 -11.70
CA ASP A 59 3.09 1.10 -11.20
C ASP A 59 3.65 1.91 -10.05
N ARG A 60 3.53 3.22 -10.11
CA ARG A 60 3.95 4.11 -9.02
C ARG A 60 3.11 3.89 -7.77
N MET A 61 1.81 3.69 -7.92
CA MET A 61 0.91 3.45 -6.78
C MET A 61 1.15 2.10 -6.13
N ARG A 62 1.57 1.09 -6.88
CA ARG A 62 2.00 -0.19 -6.32
C ARG A 62 3.23 -0.03 -5.43
N ILE A 63 4.18 0.81 -5.84
CA ILE A 63 5.36 1.13 -5.04
C ILE A 63 4.94 1.87 -3.76
N VAL A 64 4.04 2.85 -3.87
CA VAL A 64 3.51 3.59 -2.72
C VAL A 64 2.82 2.63 -1.74
N LYS A 65 1.97 1.74 -2.22
CA LYS A 65 1.33 0.73 -1.38
C LYS A 65 2.35 -0.16 -0.66
N ALA A 66 3.40 -0.60 -1.37
CA ALA A 66 4.46 -1.40 -0.78
C ALA A 66 5.21 -0.64 0.32
N ARG A 67 5.46 0.65 0.12
CA ARG A 67 6.11 1.50 1.13
C ARG A 67 5.25 1.68 2.36
N PHE A 68 3.95 1.86 2.22
CA PHE A 68 3.04 1.89 3.36
C PHE A 68 3.04 0.57 4.12
N ALA A 69 3.07 -0.56 3.42
CA ALA A 69 3.14 -1.87 4.06
C ALA A 69 4.44 -2.06 4.88
N GLU A 70 5.55 -1.52 4.40
CA GLU A 70 6.81 -1.54 5.13
C GLU A 70 6.79 -0.61 6.35
N ALA A 71 6.22 0.61 6.18
CA ALA A 71 6.19 1.62 7.24
C ALA A 71 5.23 1.25 8.36
N CYS A 72 4.07 0.70 8.03
CA CYS A 72 3.04 0.30 9.00
C CYS A 72 2.31 -0.96 8.50
N PRO A 73 2.81 -2.17 8.87
CA PRO A 73 2.24 -3.41 8.35
C PRO A 73 0.77 -3.64 8.74
N SER A 74 0.30 -3.03 9.82
CA SER A 74 -1.11 -3.13 10.24
C SER A 74 -2.07 -2.24 9.43
N MET A 75 -1.55 -1.32 8.63
CA MET A 75 -2.37 -0.46 7.78
C MET A 75 -2.93 -1.25 6.61
N ARG A 76 -4.24 -1.22 6.44
CA ARG A 76 -4.91 -1.83 5.31
C ARG A 76 -5.09 -0.79 4.22
N VAL A 77 -4.37 -0.98 3.12
CA VAL A 77 -4.35 -0.06 1.97
C VAL A 77 -5.06 -0.72 0.80
N PHE A 78 -6.05 -0.04 0.25
CA PHE A 78 -6.72 -0.49 -0.97
C PHE A 78 -6.14 0.26 -2.17
N LEU A 79 -5.70 -0.48 -3.16
CA LEU A 79 -5.27 0.07 -4.45
C LEU A 79 -6.29 -0.31 -5.51
N ASP A 80 -6.90 0.71 -6.11
CA ASP A 80 -7.88 0.51 -7.16
C ASP A 80 -7.18 0.16 -8.48
N VAL A 81 -7.03 -1.13 -8.73
CA VAL A 81 -6.40 -1.65 -9.94
C VAL A 81 -7.45 -2.00 -11.00
N ASP A 82 -8.52 -2.66 -10.57
CA ASP A 82 -9.50 -3.25 -11.48
C ASP A 82 -10.92 -2.74 -11.28
N THR A 83 -11.21 -2.09 -10.16
CA THR A 83 -12.56 -1.73 -9.78
C THR A 83 -13.18 -0.63 -10.64
N LEU A 84 -12.37 0.25 -11.23
CA LEU A 84 -12.88 1.27 -12.17
C LEU A 84 -13.47 0.66 -13.44
N LYS A 85 -13.02 -0.53 -13.83
CA LYS A 85 -13.57 -1.24 -14.99
C LYS A 85 -14.97 -1.81 -14.72
N SER A 86 -15.27 -2.10 -13.47
CA SER A 86 -16.53 -2.74 -13.07
C SER A 86 -17.51 -1.79 -12.36
N GLY A 87 -17.17 -0.54 -12.20
CA GLY A 87 -18.01 0.44 -11.50
C GLY A 87 -18.14 0.20 -10.00
N ARG A 88 -17.29 -0.65 -9.42
CA ARG A 88 -17.37 -1.05 -8.00
C ARG A 88 -16.53 -0.20 -7.06
N GLY A 89 -15.80 0.80 -7.57
CA GLY A 89 -14.88 1.60 -6.77
C GLY A 89 -15.52 2.42 -5.65
N THR A 90 -16.83 2.68 -5.72
CA THR A 90 -17.55 3.47 -4.71
C THR A 90 -17.68 2.74 -3.37
N ALA A 91 -17.85 1.42 -3.38
CA ALA A 91 -18.02 0.66 -2.15
C ALA A 91 -16.75 0.65 -1.29
N GLU A 92 -15.60 0.51 -1.91
CA GLU A 92 -14.31 0.52 -1.23
C GLU A 92 -13.95 1.91 -0.73
N VAL A 93 -14.31 2.97 -1.45
CA VAL A 93 -14.15 4.36 -1.01
C VAL A 93 -14.94 4.59 0.28
N ASP A 94 -16.21 4.16 0.32
CA ASP A 94 -17.07 4.34 1.48
C ASP A 94 -16.56 3.58 2.71
N LYS A 95 -15.83 2.50 2.51
CA LYS A 95 -15.26 1.68 3.58
C LYS A 95 -13.86 2.10 4.00
N SER A 96 -13.32 3.17 3.41
CA SER A 96 -11.98 3.68 3.70
C SER A 96 -12.06 4.92 4.58
N GLU A 97 -11.16 5.01 5.56
CA GLU A 97 -11.09 6.19 6.43
C GLU A 97 -10.50 7.41 5.72
N CYS A 98 -9.50 7.17 4.86
CA CYS A 98 -8.80 8.24 4.15
C CYS A 98 -8.64 7.87 2.68
N ILE A 99 -8.59 8.90 1.84
CA ILE A 99 -8.32 8.76 0.41
C ILE A 99 -7.05 9.54 0.09
N LEU A 100 -6.06 8.87 -0.49
CA LEU A 100 -4.86 9.51 -1.03
C LEU A 100 -4.99 9.59 -2.54
N VAL A 101 -5.07 10.81 -3.06
CA VAL A 101 -5.22 11.06 -4.49
C VAL A 101 -3.84 11.33 -5.09
N PHE A 102 -3.45 10.53 -6.06
CA PHE A 102 -2.24 10.78 -6.85
C PHE A 102 -2.60 11.68 -8.03
N CYS A 103 -2.35 12.97 -7.88
CA CYS A 103 -2.74 13.99 -8.86
C CYS A 103 -1.78 14.01 -10.05
N THR A 104 -2.23 13.46 -11.16
CA THR A 104 -1.58 13.63 -12.46
C THR A 104 -2.47 14.48 -13.36
N SER A 105 -1.93 15.00 -14.45
CA SER A 105 -2.72 15.75 -15.44
C SER A 105 -3.90 14.94 -15.98
N GLN A 106 -3.74 13.62 -16.07
CA GLN A 106 -4.77 12.72 -16.59
C GLN A 106 -5.87 12.41 -15.58
N TYR A 107 -5.62 12.58 -14.27
CA TYR A 107 -6.58 12.25 -13.23
C TYR A 107 -7.89 13.03 -13.38
N PHE A 108 -7.79 14.34 -13.50
CA PHE A 108 -8.95 15.21 -13.61
C PHE A 108 -9.61 15.13 -14.99
N ALA A 109 -8.82 15.01 -16.05
CA ALA A 109 -9.34 14.84 -17.41
C ALA A 109 -10.21 13.59 -17.53
N LYS A 110 -9.82 12.49 -16.90
CA LYS A 110 -10.57 11.23 -16.95
C LYS A 110 -11.88 11.32 -16.14
N LYS A 111 -11.89 12.03 -15.03
CA LYS A 111 -13.12 12.25 -14.24
C LYS A 111 -14.13 13.16 -14.94
N VAL A 112 -13.65 14.15 -15.67
CA VAL A 112 -14.52 15.03 -16.46
C VAL A 112 -15.21 14.24 -17.56
N ARG A 113 -14.51 13.32 -18.23
CA ARG A 113 -15.10 12.46 -19.27
C ARG A 113 -16.17 11.50 -18.74
N THR A 114 -16.07 11.07 -17.50
CA THR A 114 -17.07 10.15 -16.93
C THR A 114 -18.35 10.86 -16.47
N ARG A 115 -18.37 12.17 -16.40
CA ARG A 115 -19.56 12.97 -16.08
C ARG A 115 -20.37 13.37 -17.31
N GLU A 116 -19.78 13.27 -18.49
CA GLU A 116 -20.46 13.51 -19.76
C GLU A 116 -21.08 12.24 -20.30
#